data_3a04c2535f2f9208b8dcad70a7e36314
#
_entry.id   3a04c2535f2f9208b8dcad70a7e36314
#
_cell.length_a   1.000
_cell.length_b   1.000
_cell.length_c   1.000
_cell.angle_alpha   90.00
_cell.angle_beta   90.00
_cell.angle_gamma   90.00
#
_symmetry.space_group_name_H-M   'P 1'
#
loop_
_entity.id
_entity.type
_entity.pdbx_description
1 polymer ?
#
loop_
_entity_poly.entity_id
_entity_poly.type
_entity_poly.pdbx_seq_one_letter_code
_entity_poly.pdbx_strand_id
1 'polypeptide(L)'
;MSLSWPVRSVIAGAAGTTALTLAYTAERRLRRRRAGPLDYDDSLVPGQIVASIMHLPHVTDREEYELGLTLRWTYGSAFGLMHGLLHRKLREPWASAAFGGMLMSATLTLFPLLGHTPPPWRWPADVLATSVGTHAAYVTAVAVVDDAVRRTR
;
A
#
# COMPACT_ATOMS: atom_id res chain seq x y z
N MET A 1 27.19 9.21 -10.89
CA MET A 1 26.90 9.57 -9.48
C MET A 1 25.99 8.52 -8.89
N SER A 2 26.40 7.82 -7.84
CA SER A 2 25.55 6.81 -7.18
C SER A 2 24.47 7.51 -6.34
N LEU A 3 23.22 7.13 -6.53
CA LEU A 3 22.12 7.61 -5.70
C LEU A 3 22.34 7.21 -4.23
N SER A 4 22.06 8.13 -3.32
CA SER A 4 22.05 7.80 -1.89
C SER A 4 20.97 6.75 -1.59
N TRP A 5 21.16 5.94 -0.55
CA TRP A 5 20.21 4.88 -0.23
C TRP A 5 18.78 5.39 0.05
N PRO A 6 18.57 6.57 0.70
CA PRO A 6 17.21 7.06 0.92
C PRO A 6 16.51 7.42 -0.40
N VAL A 7 17.22 8.10 -1.29
CA VAL A 7 16.66 8.48 -2.61
C VAL A 7 16.26 7.25 -3.41
N ARG A 8 17.14 6.24 -3.45
CA ARG A 8 16.83 4.97 -4.11
C ARG A 8 15.59 4.30 -3.51
N SER A 9 15.51 4.26 -2.19
CA SER A 9 14.40 3.66 -1.47
C SER A 9 13.07 4.37 -1.74
N VAL A 10 13.07 5.70 -1.84
CA VAL A 10 11.88 6.48 -2.21
C VAL A 10 11.47 6.20 -3.66
N ILE A 11 12.42 6.10 -4.58
CA ILE A 11 12.14 5.71 -5.98
C ILE A 11 11.51 4.30 -6.03
N ALA A 12 12.06 3.35 -5.29
CA ALA A 12 11.51 2.01 -5.20
C ALA A 12 10.09 2.02 -4.59
N GLY A 13 9.86 2.81 -3.54
CA GLY A 13 8.54 3.00 -2.96
C GLY A 13 7.53 3.61 -3.93
N ALA A 14 7.94 4.60 -4.73
CA ALA A 14 7.09 5.17 -5.79
C ALA A 14 6.73 4.14 -6.86
N ALA A 15 7.67 3.29 -7.25
CA ALA A 15 7.41 2.17 -8.16
C ALA A 15 6.42 1.17 -7.56
N GLY A 16 6.57 0.85 -6.26
CA GLY A 16 5.61 0.03 -5.51
C GLY A 16 4.21 0.65 -5.53
N THR A 17 4.12 1.95 -5.26
CA THR A 17 2.84 2.69 -5.28
C THR A 17 2.20 2.66 -6.67
N THR A 18 2.99 2.76 -7.73
CA THR A 18 2.51 2.59 -9.10
C THR A 18 1.93 1.20 -9.32
N ALA A 19 2.67 0.15 -8.94
CA ALA A 19 2.22 -1.24 -9.09
C ALA A 19 0.94 -1.52 -8.30
N LEU A 20 0.85 -1.04 -7.05
CA LEU A 20 -0.34 -1.11 -6.21
C LEU A 20 -1.55 -0.45 -6.88
N THR A 21 -1.37 0.78 -7.39
CA THR A 21 -2.44 1.55 -8.05
C THR A 21 -2.93 0.86 -9.32
N LEU A 22 -2.01 0.31 -10.11
CA LEU A 22 -2.35 -0.48 -11.29
C LEU A 22 -3.08 -1.77 -10.93
N ALA A 23 -2.66 -2.47 -9.88
CA ALA A 23 -3.32 -3.68 -9.40
C ALA A 23 -4.76 -3.42 -8.95
N TYR A 24 -5.01 -2.35 -8.18
CA TYR A 24 -6.38 -1.94 -7.83
C TYR A 24 -7.21 -1.55 -9.05
N THR A 25 -6.61 -0.83 -10.00
CA THR A 25 -7.32 -0.45 -11.23
C THR A 25 -7.70 -1.66 -12.07
N ALA A 26 -6.80 -2.64 -12.19
CA ALA A 26 -7.05 -3.89 -12.89
C ALA A 26 -8.15 -4.72 -12.19
N GLU A 27 -8.06 -4.83 -10.88
CA GLU A 27 -9.05 -5.54 -10.07
C GLU A 27 -10.45 -4.97 -10.25
N ARG A 28 -10.60 -3.65 -10.14
CA ARG A 28 -11.90 -2.98 -10.35
C ARG A 28 -12.46 -3.22 -11.74
N ARG A 29 -11.61 -3.21 -12.78
CA ARG A 29 -12.05 -3.48 -14.17
C ARG A 29 -12.47 -4.92 -14.38
N LEU A 30 -11.71 -5.87 -13.82
CA LEU A 30 -11.96 -7.29 -14.01
C LEU A 30 -13.19 -7.78 -13.23
N ARG A 31 -13.38 -7.30 -12.02
CA ARG A 31 -14.46 -7.79 -11.16
C ARG A 31 -15.78 -7.06 -11.33
N ARG A 32 -15.83 -5.96 -12.07
CA ARG A 32 -17.05 -5.15 -12.29
C ARG A 32 -17.84 -4.90 -11.00
N ARG A 33 -17.15 -4.76 -9.88
CA ARG A 33 -17.79 -4.60 -8.58
C ARG A 33 -18.59 -3.31 -8.55
N ARG A 34 -19.87 -3.43 -8.23
CA ARG A 34 -20.69 -2.30 -7.79
C ARG A 34 -20.49 -2.19 -6.28
N ALA A 35 -20.25 -0.98 -5.81
CA ALA A 35 -20.17 -0.70 -4.39
C ALA A 35 -21.40 -1.27 -3.66
N GLY A 36 -21.19 -2.17 -2.73
CA GLY A 36 -22.21 -2.73 -1.84
C GLY A 36 -21.76 -2.53 -0.39
N PRO A 37 -22.61 -2.75 0.60
CA PRO A 37 -22.28 -2.55 2.00
C PRO A 37 -21.15 -3.45 2.53
N LEU A 38 -20.71 -4.41 1.73
CA LEU A 38 -19.53 -5.26 1.96
C LEU A 38 -18.40 -4.99 0.97
N ASP A 39 -18.58 -4.06 0.03
CA ASP A 39 -17.54 -3.60 -0.90
C ASP A 39 -16.64 -2.59 -0.20
N TYR A 40 -15.83 -3.11 0.64
CA TYR A 40 -14.76 -2.45 1.29
C TYR A 40 -13.64 -2.18 0.27
N ASP A 41 -13.40 -0.90 0.00
CA ASP A 41 -12.28 -0.48 -0.86
C ASP A 41 -11.07 -0.10 0.02
N ASP A 42 -10.14 -1.03 0.18
CA ASP A 42 -8.86 -0.80 0.88
C ASP A 42 -8.18 0.50 0.46
N SER A 43 -8.46 0.96 -0.74
CA SER A 43 -7.79 2.14 -1.29
C SER A 43 -8.26 3.46 -0.68
N LEU A 44 -9.45 3.49 -0.08
CA LEU A 44 -10.04 4.67 0.56
C LEU A 44 -9.75 4.73 2.06
N VAL A 45 -9.50 3.58 2.68
CA VAL A 45 -9.34 3.48 4.13
C VAL A 45 -8.27 4.41 4.71
N PRO A 46 -7.07 4.54 4.12
CA PRO A 46 -6.09 5.49 4.64
C PRO A 46 -6.59 6.95 4.64
N GLY A 47 -7.36 7.34 3.62
CA GLY A 47 -8.01 8.65 3.56
C GLY A 47 -9.03 8.83 4.68
N GLN A 48 -9.88 7.84 4.90
CA GLN A 48 -10.88 7.81 5.96
C GLN A 48 -10.25 7.88 7.35
N ILE A 49 -9.15 7.15 7.57
CA ILE A 49 -8.39 7.20 8.83
C ILE A 49 -7.88 8.62 9.09
N VAL A 50 -7.26 9.25 8.09
CA VAL A 50 -6.72 10.60 8.24
C VAL A 50 -7.85 11.62 8.44
N ALA A 51 -8.93 11.53 7.67
CA ALA A 51 -10.09 12.39 7.83
C ALA A 51 -10.71 12.27 9.24
N SER A 52 -10.81 11.05 9.75
CA SER A 52 -11.30 10.78 11.11
C SER A 52 -10.38 11.37 12.19
N ILE A 53 -9.08 11.16 12.10
CA ILE A 53 -8.10 11.69 13.07
C ILE A 53 -8.06 13.21 13.05
N MET A 54 -8.13 13.81 11.87
CA MET A 54 -8.08 15.27 11.70
C MET A 54 -9.43 15.95 11.90
N HIS A 55 -10.50 15.20 12.21
CA HIS A 55 -11.87 15.72 12.36
C HIS A 55 -12.29 16.57 11.16
N LEU A 56 -11.93 16.15 9.94
CA LEU A 56 -12.30 16.85 8.73
C LEU A 56 -13.83 16.82 8.57
N PRO A 57 -14.47 17.94 8.13
CA PRO A 57 -15.89 17.93 7.83
C PRO A 57 -16.20 16.93 6.72
N HIS A 58 -17.47 16.53 6.61
CA HIS A 58 -17.88 15.58 5.55
C HIS A 58 -17.37 16.05 4.19
N VAL A 59 -16.42 15.29 3.67
CA VAL A 59 -15.84 15.48 2.34
C VAL A 59 -16.72 14.75 1.33
N THR A 60 -16.80 15.28 0.12
CA THR A 60 -17.47 14.59 -0.98
C THR A 60 -16.68 13.34 -1.37
N ASP A 61 -17.33 12.33 -1.96
CA ASP A 61 -16.68 11.09 -2.43
C ASP A 61 -15.47 11.38 -3.32
N ARG A 62 -15.51 12.47 -4.07
CA ARG A 62 -14.40 12.90 -4.93
C ARG A 62 -13.20 13.40 -4.11
N GLU A 63 -13.45 14.23 -3.12
CA GLU A 63 -12.40 14.76 -2.23
C GLU A 63 -11.76 13.63 -1.41
N GLU A 64 -12.57 12.67 -0.96
CA GLU A 64 -12.09 11.46 -0.27
C GLU A 64 -11.18 10.61 -1.17
N TYR A 65 -11.54 10.45 -2.44
CA TYR A 65 -10.70 9.75 -3.42
C TYR A 65 -9.39 10.51 -3.70
N GLU A 66 -9.44 11.83 -3.92
CA GLU A 66 -8.26 12.65 -4.18
C GLU A 66 -7.31 12.69 -2.98
N LEU A 67 -7.86 12.78 -1.76
CA LEU A 67 -7.10 12.68 -0.52
C LEU A 67 -6.45 11.31 -0.38
N GLY A 68 -7.21 10.23 -0.59
CA GLY A 68 -6.73 8.87 -0.54
C GLY A 68 -5.60 8.62 -1.54
N LEU A 69 -5.72 9.16 -2.76
CA LEU A 69 -4.68 9.06 -3.79
C LEU A 69 -3.41 9.81 -3.38
N THR A 70 -3.53 11.04 -2.91
CA THR A 70 -2.41 11.87 -2.44
C THR A 70 -1.67 11.21 -1.29
N LEU A 71 -2.41 10.71 -0.30
CA LEU A 71 -1.86 9.99 0.84
C LEU A 71 -1.14 8.73 0.38
N ARG A 72 -1.73 7.96 -0.52
CA ARG A 72 -1.12 6.73 -1.06
C ARG A 72 0.24 7.02 -1.70
N TRP A 73 0.35 8.06 -2.50
CA TRP A 73 1.62 8.45 -3.10
C TRP A 73 2.65 8.91 -2.06
N THR A 74 2.20 9.63 -1.03
CA THR A 74 3.08 10.13 0.03
C THR A 74 3.61 8.99 0.89
N TYR A 75 2.71 8.24 1.57
CA TYR A 75 3.16 7.18 2.47
C TYR A 75 3.70 5.96 1.72
N GLY A 76 3.15 5.65 0.54
CA GLY A 76 3.62 4.53 -0.27
C GLY A 76 5.06 4.75 -0.74
N SER A 77 5.42 5.96 -1.17
CA SER A 77 6.81 6.28 -1.49
C SER A 77 7.70 6.25 -0.24
N ALA A 78 7.21 6.75 0.90
CA ALA A 78 7.95 6.75 2.16
C ALA A 78 8.18 5.32 2.71
N PHE A 79 7.25 4.39 2.50
CA PHE A 79 7.43 2.99 2.91
C PHE A 79 8.58 2.28 2.19
N GLY A 80 8.99 2.75 1.02
CA GLY A 80 10.22 2.31 0.39
C GLY A 80 11.45 2.47 1.29
N LEU A 81 11.49 3.51 2.15
CA LEU A 81 12.57 3.68 3.12
C LEU A 81 12.62 2.54 4.14
N MET A 82 11.45 2.03 4.56
CA MET A 82 11.38 0.88 5.46
C MET A 82 11.97 -0.37 4.82
N HIS A 83 11.61 -0.66 3.55
CA HIS A 83 12.26 -1.75 2.80
C HIS A 83 13.76 -1.54 2.70
N GLY A 84 14.21 -0.32 2.36
CA GLY A 84 15.64 0.01 2.28
C GLY A 84 16.39 -0.20 3.60
N LEU A 85 15.76 0.11 4.74
CA LEU A 85 16.33 -0.16 6.08
C LEU A 85 16.42 -1.67 6.37
N LEU A 86 15.36 -2.43 6.07
CA LEU A 86 15.36 -3.88 6.22
C LEU A 86 16.43 -4.54 5.35
N HIS A 87 16.56 -4.10 4.11
CA HIS A 87 17.55 -4.63 3.17
C HIS A 87 19.01 -4.31 3.56
N ARG A 88 19.25 -3.38 4.47
CA ARG A 88 20.59 -3.17 5.07
C ARG A 88 20.96 -4.25 6.10
N LYS A 89 19.98 -4.91 6.67
CA LYS A 89 20.14 -5.91 7.73
C LYS A 89 19.83 -7.33 7.26
N LEU A 90 18.91 -7.47 6.31
CA LEU A 90 18.42 -8.75 5.80
C LEU A 90 18.77 -8.87 4.32
N ARG A 91 19.07 -10.09 3.87
CA ARG A 91 19.20 -10.41 2.44
C ARG A 91 17.83 -10.72 1.85
N GLU A 92 17.67 -10.51 0.54
CA GLU A 92 16.51 -11.02 -0.18
C GLU A 92 16.53 -12.56 -0.17
N PRO A 93 15.38 -13.22 -0.07
CA PRO A 93 14.01 -12.65 -0.06
C PRO A 93 13.50 -12.22 1.32
N TRP A 94 14.28 -12.32 2.38
CA TRP A 94 13.85 -12.09 3.76
C TRP A 94 13.51 -10.62 4.06
N ALA A 95 14.20 -9.68 3.41
CA ALA A 95 13.89 -8.26 3.53
C ALA A 95 12.49 -7.96 3.00
N SER A 96 12.17 -8.46 1.81
CA SER A 96 10.85 -8.32 1.21
C SER A 96 9.76 -9.07 1.98
N ALA A 97 10.04 -10.26 2.48
CA ALA A 97 9.09 -11.03 3.30
C ALA A 97 8.75 -10.29 4.61
N ALA A 98 9.78 -9.78 5.30
CA ALA A 98 9.57 -8.99 6.52
C ALA A 98 8.79 -7.70 6.23
N PHE A 99 9.14 -7.01 5.15
CA PHE A 99 8.46 -5.80 4.72
C PHE A 99 6.98 -6.04 4.40
N GLY A 100 6.69 -7.06 3.59
CA GLY A 100 5.32 -7.45 3.26
C GLY A 100 4.52 -7.89 4.49
N GLY A 101 5.14 -8.65 5.38
CA GLY A 101 4.54 -9.03 6.66
C GLY A 101 4.18 -7.83 7.53
N MET A 102 5.05 -6.83 7.62
CA MET A 102 4.77 -5.58 8.37
C MET A 102 3.62 -4.80 7.75
N LEU A 103 3.61 -4.62 6.43
CA LEU A 103 2.52 -3.93 5.74
C LEU A 103 1.19 -4.65 5.93
N MET A 104 1.18 -5.96 5.73
CA MET A 104 -0.05 -6.77 5.90
C MET A 104 -0.54 -6.75 7.36
N SER A 105 0.36 -6.85 8.33
CA SER A 105 0.00 -6.72 9.75
C SER A 105 -0.60 -5.35 10.05
N ALA A 106 -0.02 -4.27 9.51
CA ALA A 106 -0.58 -2.93 9.67
C ALA A 106 -1.99 -2.84 9.06
N THR A 107 -2.20 -3.35 7.86
CA THR A 107 -3.52 -3.37 7.22
C THR A 107 -4.54 -4.15 8.05
N LEU A 108 -4.19 -5.36 8.48
CA LEU A 108 -5.08 -6.23 9.26
C LEU A 108 -5.42 -5.68 10.66
N THR A 109 -4.60 -4.79 11.19
CA THR A 109 -4.82 -4.21 12.53
C THR A 109 -5.33 -2.78 12.49
N LEU A 110 -4.68 -1.89 11.73
CA LEU A 110 -5.03 -0.47 11.73
C LEU A 110 -6.35 -0.18 11.01
N PHE A 111 -6.66 -0.93 9.95
CA PHE A 111 -7.90 -0.73 9.21
C PHE A 111 -9.14 -0.99 10.07
N PRO A 112 -9.26 -2.12 10.77
CA PRO A 112 -10.38 -2.32 11.68
C PRO A 112 -10.39 -1.35 12.86
N LEU A 113 -9.24 -0.99 13.39
CA LEU A 113 -9.16 -0.15 14.58
C LEU A 113 -9.45 1.33 14.30
N LEU A 114 -8.97 1.85 13.18
CA LEU A 114 -9.01 3.28 12.87
C LEU A 114 -9.88 3.61 11.66
N GLY A 115 -10.04 2.67 10.73
CA GLY A 115 -10.82 2.85 9.51
C GLY A 115 -12.25 2.33 9.58
N HIS A 116 -12.72 1.93 10.78
CA HIS A 116 -14.06 1.38 11.00
C HIS A 116 -14.44 0.21 10.06
N THR A 117 -13.44 -0.51 9.55
CA THR A 117 -13.67 -1.65 8.68
C THR A 117 -14.01 -2.90 9.50
N PRO A 118 -14.71 -3.88 8.91
CA PRO A 118 -14.92 -5.15 9.59
C PRO A 118 -13.59 -5.80 9.99
N PRO A 119 -13.58 -6.61 11.05
CA PRO A 119 -12.37 -7.35 11.43
C PRO A 119 -11.99 -8.37 10.34
N PRO A 120 -10.69 -8.69 10.17
CA PRO A 120 -10.18 -9.48 9.05
C PRO A 120 -10.83 -10.85 8.86
N TRP A 121 -11.25 -11.50 9.95
CA TRP A 121 -11.95 -12.79 9.90
C TRP A 121 -13.39 -12.71 9.35
N ARG A 122 -13.92 -11.51 9.16
CA ARG A 122 -15.22 -11.27 8.50
C ARG A 122 -15.08 -10.81 7.06
N TRP A 123 -13.85 -10.62 6.58
CA TRP A 123 -13.65 -10.20 5.21
C TRP A 123 -14.00 -11.34 4.24
N PRO A 124 -14.72 -11.06 3.16
CA PRO A 124 -14.89 -12.01 2.08
C PRO A 124 -13.53 -12.47 1.54
N ALA A 125 -13.45 -13.74 1.13
CA ALA A 125 -12.20 -14.34 0.67
C ALA A 125 -11.58 -13.58 -0.51
N ASP A 126 -12.42 -13.02 -1.37
CA ASP A 126 -11.98 -12.22 -2.53
C ASP A 126 -11.43 -10.84 -2.11
N VAL A 127 -11.96 -10.21 -1.06
CA VAL A 127 -11.39 -8.98 -0.47
C VAL A 127 -10.02 -9.28 0.13
N LEU A 128 -9.91 -10.34 0.90
CA LEU A 128 -8.63 -10.75 1.46
C LEU A 128 -7.61 -11.09 0.36
N ALA A 129 -8.02 -11.81 -0.67
CA ALA A 129 -7.16 -12.15 -1.80
C ALA A 129 -6.70 -10.90 -2.56
N THR A 130 -7.58 -9.92 -2.76
CA THR A 130 -7.21 -8.63 -3.37
C THR A 130 -6.22 -7.87 -2.50
N SER A 131 -6.47 -7.77 -1.21
CA SER A 131 -5.57 -7.09 -0.27
C SER A 131 -4.18 -7.73 -0.27
N VAL A 132 -4.10 -9.05 -0.16
CA VAL A 132 -2.82 -9.78 -0.24
C VAL A 132 -2.15 -9.58 -1.62
N GLY A 133 -2.90 -9.68 -2.71
CA GLY A 133 -2.38 -9.54 -4.07
C GLY A 133 -1.82 -8.15 -4.36
N THR A 134 -2.51 -7.12 -3.93
CA THR A 134 -2.07 -5.72 -4.12
C THR A 134 -0.83 -5.41 -3.28
N HIS A 135 -0.76 -5.88 -2.04
CA HIS A 135 0.44 -5.76 -1.20
C HIS A 135 1.62 -6.54 -1.78
N ALA A 136 1.38 -7.75 -2.30
CA ALA A 136 2.43 -8.54 -2.97
C ALA A 136 2.95 -7.82 -4.22
N ALA A 137 2.08 -7.22 -5.03
CA ALA A 137 2.49 -6.43 -6.19
C ALA A 137 3.35 -5.22 -5.78
N TYR A 138 2.95 -4.51 -4.71
CA TYR A 138 3.71 -3.40 -4.16
C TYR A 138 5.11 -3.85 -3.71
N VAL A 139 5.20 -4.87 -2.86
CA VAL A 139 6.47 -5.37 -2.30
C VAL A 139 7.40 -5.86 -3.40
N THR A 140 6.86 -6.59 -4.38
CA THR A 140 7.64 -7.09 -5.52
C THR A 140 8.22 -5.95 -6.34
N ALA A 141 7.43 -4.92 -6.66
CA ALA A 141 7.90 -3.77 -7.40
C ALA A 141 8.98 -2.98 -6.64
N VAL A 142 8.80 -2.80 -5.32
CA VAL A 142 9.83 -2.18 -4.46
C VAL A 142 11.13 -2.96 -4.51
N ALA A 143 11.08 -4.27 -4.34
CA ALA A 143 12.26 -5.14 -4.33
C ALA A 143 12.98 -5.13 -5.68
N VAL A 144 12.25 -5.28 -6.79
CA VAL A 144 12.80 -5.29 -8.14
C VAL A 144 13.48 -3.96 -8.49
N VAL A 145 12.82 -2.85 -8.19
CA VAL A 145 13.38 -1.52 -8.51
C VAL A 145 14.56 -1.18 -7.60
N ASP A 146 14.49 -1.50 -6.29
CA ASP A 146 15.63 -1.29 -5.39
C ASP A 146 16.86 -2.11 -5.85
N ASP A 147 16.67 -3.37 -6.25
CA ASP A 147 17.76 -4.23 -6.76
C ASP A 147 18.30 -3.71 -8.10
N ALA A 148 17.40 -3.33 -9.05
CA ALA A 148 17.83 -2.79 -10.34
C ALA A 148 18.67 -1.52 -10.18
N VAL A 149 18.22 -0.58 -9.33
CA VAL A 149 18.96 0.68 -9.07
C VAL A 149 20.27 0.43 -8.32
N ARG A 150 20.39 -0.66 -7.56
CA ARG A 150 21.66 -1.07 -6.95
C ARG A 150 22.68 -1.56 -7.97
N ARG A 151 22.23 -2.33 -8.97
CA ARG A 151 23.12 -2.94 -9.98
C ARG A 151 23.68 -1.94 -10.99
N THR A 152 23.06 -0.77 -11.13
CA THR A 152 23.53 0.31 -12.02
C THR A 152 24.75 1.08 -11.49
N ARG A 153 25.50 0.47 -10.57
CA ARG A 153 26.73 1.04 -9.98
C ARG A 153 27.96 0.67 -10.79
#